data_ddcb5c6bc132116dd5a3a7886e340db5
#
_entry.id   ddcb5c6bc132116dd5a3a7886e340db5
#
_cell.length_a   1.000
_cell.length_b   1.000
_cell.length_c   1.000
_cell.angle_alpha   90.00
_cell.angle_beta   90.00
_cell.angle_gamma   90.00
#
_symmetry.space_group_name_H-M   'P 1'
#
loop_
_entity.id
_entity.type
_entity.pdbx_description
1 polymer ?
#
loop_
_entity_poly.entity_id
_entity_poly.type
_entity_poly.pdbx_seq_one_letter_code
_entity_poly.pdbx_strand_id
1 'polypeptide(L)'
;MALTRVVYTQSVEGNKVFTVPFPYLDVDDVKVTVDGEPTAVTWNNSSVLSISPAPSVGAIVYIQRRTNSNSLLVDFTDGSTLSEKQLDLMAQQNFYLAQEAFDRTEDSIADNGKFQLDAKNRRIINVANPVDGGDAVNKRTLQYEYPMVEIVAESIGNVNVVGGDLSNVSLYQMDLGSITEAPTVSTEGATSTIRAVAEIKQAV
;
A
#
# COMPACT_ATOMS: atom_id res chain seq x y z
N MET A 1 -11.19 -9.32 -16.91
CA MET A 1 -9.92 -9.62 -17.62
C MET A 1 -9.55 -8.36 -18.37
N ALA A 2 -8.35 -7.84 -18.18
CA ALA A 2 -7.91 -6.65 -18.90
C ALA A 2 -7.88 -6.93 -20.42
N LEU A 3 -8.38 -6.00 -21.22
CA LEU A 3 -8.54 -6.14 -22.68
C LEU A 3 -7.29 -5.65 -23.43
N THR A 4 -6.47 -4.84 -22.77
CA THR A 4 -5.40 -4.05 -23.41
C THR A 4 -4.04 -4.27 -22.79
N ARG A 5 -3.91 -5.24 -21.87
CA ARG A 5 -2.67 -5.49 -21.14
C ARG A 5 -2.54 -6.92 -20.67
N VAL A 6 -1.29 -7.31 -20.39
CA VAL A 6 -0.93 -8.54 -19.71
C VAL A 6 0.23 -8.28 -18.75
N VAL A 7 0.24 -9.01 -17.64
CA VAL A 7 1.27 -8.93 -16.61
C VAL A 7 1.88 -10.30 -16.43
N TYR A 8 3.21 -10.38 -16.50
CA TYR A 8 3.97 -11.58 -16.23
C TYR A 8 4.85 -11.35 -14.99
N THR A 9 4.92 -12.34 -14.11
CA THR A 9 5.96 -12.40 -13.10
C THR A 9 7.04 -13.35 -13.61
N GLN A 10 8.25 -12.87 -13.73
CA GLN A 10 9.37 -13.67 -14.20
C GLN A 10 9.65 -14.81 -13.22
N SER A 11 9.41 -16.03 -13.65
CA SER A 11 9.56 -17.22 -12.80
C SER A 11 10.76 -18.10 -13.18
N VAL A 12 11.30 -17.90 -14.40
CA VAL A 12 12.39 -18.72 -14.97
C VAL A 12 13.58 -17.83 -15.27
N GLU A 13 14.73 -18.14 -14.69
CA GLU A 13 15.96 -17.40 -14.98
C GLU A 13 16.32 -17.45 -16.48
N GLY A 14 16.71 -16.31 -17.02
CA GLY A 14 17.11 -16.17 -18.41
C GLY A 14 15.98 -16.18 -19.44
N ASN A 15 14.71 -16.31 -19.04
CA ASN A 15 13.60 -16.18 -19.97
C ASN A 15 13.50 -14.74 -20.48
N LYS A 16 13.51 -14.60 -21.81
CA LYS A 16 13.45 -13.32 -22.52
C LYS A 16 12.17 -13.14 -23.32
N VAL A 17 11.38 -14.21 -23.51
CA VAL A 17 10.31 -14.27 -24.49
C VAL A 17 8.95 -14.13 -23.80
N PHE A 18 8.13 -13.20 -24.31
CA PHE A 18 6.82 -12.90 -23.77
C PHE A 18 5.77 -12.79 -24.87
N THR A 19 4.55 -13.25 -24.59
CA THR A 19 3.43 -13.20 -25.52
C THR A 19 2.64 -11.92 -25.35
N VAL A 20 2.17 -11.34 -26.44
CA VAL A 20 1.21 -10.22 -26.48
C VAL A 20 -0.16 -10.78 -26.91
N PRO A 21 -1.08 -11.02 -25.97
CA PRO A 21 -2.34 -11.73 -26.24
C PRO A 21 -3.47 -10.82 -26.75
N PHE A 22 -3.22 -9.55 -26.95
CA PHE A 22 -4.22 -8.57 -27.40
C PHE A 22 -3.84 -7.99 -28.76
N PRO A 23 -4.84 -7.58 -29.58
CA PRO A 23 -4.60 -6.95 -30.86
C PRO A 23 -4.12 -5.50 -30.69
N TYR A 24 -3.37 -5.00 -31.65
CA TYR A 24 -2.86 -3.62 -31.73
C TYR A 24 -2.84 -3.16 -33.21
N LEU A 25 -2.75 -1.85 -33.45
CA LEU A 25 -2.70 -1.28 -34.79
C LEU A 25 -1.26 -1.20 -35.31
N ASP A 26 -0.34 -0.82 -34.45
CA ASP A 26 1.09 -0.74 -34.74
C ASP A 26 1.89 -1.34 -33.58
N VAL A 27 3.07 -1.91 -33.89
CA VAL A 27 3.99 -2.41 -32.87
C VAL A 27 4.43 -1.34 -31.89
N ASP A 28 4.48 -0.09 -32.35
CA ASP A 28 4.80 1.07 -31.52
C ASP A 28 3.71 1.43 -30.51
N ASP A 29 2.49 0.92 -30.69
CA ASP A 29 1.41 1.05 -29.72
C ASP A 29 1.62 0.13 -28.51
N VAL A 30 2.49 -0.87 -28.58
CA VAL A 30 2.75 -1.79 -27.48
C VAL A 30 3.90 -1.26 -26.62
N LYS A 31 3.59 -0.92 -25.37
CA LYS A 31 4.57 -0.43 -24.40
C LYS A 31 4.86 -1.52 -23.37
N VAL A 32 6.15 -1.70 -23.08
CA VAL A 32 6.64 -2.70 -22.14
C VAL A 32 7.43 -2.03 -21.04
N THR A 33 7.14 -2.42 -19.81
CA THR A 33 7.91 -2.01 -18.64
C THR A 33 8.33 -3.23 -17.83
N VAL A 34 9.50 -3.15 -17.21
CA VAL A 34 10.00 -4.14 -16.23
C VAL A 34 10.16 -3.43 -14.91
N ASP A 35 9.45 -3.89 -13.87
CA ASP A 35 9.38 -3.25 -12.55
C ASP A 35 9.02 -1.76 -12.59
N GLY A 36 8.22 -1.37 -13.60
CA GLY A 36 7.76 0.00 -13.84
C GLY A 36 8.64 0.83 -14.76
N GLU A 37 9.86 0.36 -15.10
CA GLU A 37 10.78 1.08 -15.99
C GLU A 37 10.58 0.68 -17.45
N PRO A 38 10.48 1.65 -18.38
CA PRO A 38 10.35 1.38 -19.82
C PRO A 38 11.53 0.56 -20.34
N THR A 39 11.22 -0.45 -21.14
CA THR A 39 12.21 -1.37 -21.64
C THR A 39 12.09 -1.54 -23.15
N ALA A 40 13.22 -1.50 -23.86
CA ALA A 40 13.27 -1.78 -25.29
C ALA A 40 13.02 -3.27 -25.57
N VAL A 41 12.29 -3.55 -26.63
CA VAL A 41 11.92 -4.91 -27.03
C VAL A 41 12.28 -5.18 -28.47
N THR A 42 12.46 -6.46 -28.80
CA THR A 42 12.60 -6.96 -30.16
C THR A 42 11.41 -7.86 -30.47
N TRP A 43 10.72 -7.60 -31.55
CA TRP A 43 9.60 -8.41 -32.01
C TRP A 43 10.10 -9.67 -32.74
N ASN A 44 9.67 -10.83 -32.27
CA ASN A 44 9.94 -12.10 -32.90
C ASN A 44 8.87 -12.41 -33.97
N ASN A 45 7.64 -12.03 -33.69
CA ASN A 45 6.49 -12.06 -34.61
C ASN A 45 5.40 -11.12 -34.08
N SER A 46 4.23 -11.09 -34.73
CA SER A 46 3.10 -10.20 -34.36
C SER A 46 2.49 -10.47 -32.98
N SER A 47 2.87 -11.52 -32.27
CA SER A 47 2.30 -11.85 -30.95
C SER A 47 3.34 -12.19 -29.90
N VAL A 48 4.63 -12.12 -30.26
CA VAL A 48 5.73 -12.52 -29.37
C VAL A 48 6.87 -11.51 -29.46
N LEU A 49 7.29 -11.02 -28.32
CA LEU A 49 8.43 -10.13 -28.20
C LEU A 49 9.50 -10.70 -27.27
N SER A 50 10.70 -10.16 -27.39
CA SER A 50 11.85 -10.49 -26.55
C SER A 50 12.40 -9.24 -25.87
N ILE A 51 12.81 -9.41 -24.61
CA ILE A 51 13.45 -8.37 -23.77
C ILE A 51 14.92 -8.73 -23.57
N SER A 52 15.82 -7.78 -23.76
CA SER A 52 17.26 -7.97 -23.54
C SER A 52 17.85 -6.78 -22.77
N PRO A 53 18.53 -7.04 -21.62
CA PRO A 53 18.78 -8.33 -20.98
C PRO A 53 17.51 -9.01 -20.47
N ALA A 54 17.60 -10.30 -20.12
CA ALA A 54 16.47 -11.01 -19.51
C ALA A 54 16.10 -10.37 -18.16
N PRO A 55 14.80 -10.19 -17.86
CA PRO A 55 14.36 -9.73 -16.54
C PRO A 55 14.80 -10.70 -15.43
N SER A 56 15.11 -10.16 -14.24
CA SER A 56 15.45 -10.96 -13.07
C SER A 56 14.27 -11.81 -12.60
N VAL A 57 14.54 -12.93 -11.96
CA VAL A 57 13.49 -13.73 -11.31
C VAL A 57 12.75 -12.89 -10.27
N GLY A 58 11.44 -12.91 -10.29
CA GLY A 58 10.57 -12.08 -9.47
C GLY A 58 10.19 -10.74 -10.11
N ALA A 59 10.88 -10.29 -11.16
CA ALA A 59 10.55 -9.05 -11.86
C ALA A 59 9.15 -9.10 -12.48
N ILE A 60 8.47 -7.98 -12.47
CA ILE A 60 7.14 -7.81 -13.07
C ILE A 60 7.31 -7.21 -14.47
N VAL A 61 6.96 -8.01 -15.48
CA VAL A 61 6.90 -7.56 -16.86
C VAL A 61 5.48 -7.17 -17.21
N TYR A 62 5.26 -5.89 -17.47
CA TYR A 62 3.96 -5.32 -17.80
C TYR A 62 3.94 -4.90 -19.26
N ILE A 63 3.06 -5.51 -20.04
CA ILE A 63 2.89 -5.24 -21.46
C ILE A 63 1.50 -4.67 -21.67
N GLN A 64 1.40 -3.48 -22.27
CA GLN A 64 0.13 -2.80 -22.49
C GLN A 64 0.06 -2.17 -23.88
N ARG A 65 -1.16 -2.10 -24.41
CA ARG A 65 -1.45 -1.29 -25.59
C ARG A 65 -1.62 0.18 -25.19
N ARG A 66 -1.08 1.06 -25.99
CA ARG A 66 -1.19 2.51 -25.92
C ARG A 66 -1.41 3.05 -27.32
N THR A 67 -2.63 2.87 -27.83
CA THR A 67 -3.02 3.35 -29.16
C THR A 67 -2.78 4.85 -29.29
N ASN A 68 -2.25 5.27 -30.42
CA ASN A 68 -1.99 6.68 -30.68
C ASN A 68 -3.27 7.52 -30.57
N SER A 69 -3.31 8.42 -29.61
CA SER A 69 -4.42 9.34 -29.34
C SER A 69 -4.14 10.78 -29.80
N ASN A 70 -2.95 11.05 -30.37
CA ASN A 70 -2.54 12.39 -30.72
C ASN A 70 -2.87 12.75 -32.17
N SER A 71 -3.15 11.75 -33.00
CA SER A 71 -3.49 11.95 -34.42
C SER A 71 -4.51 10.93 -34.88
N LEU A 72 -5.31 11.30 -35.85
CA LEU A 72 -6.16 10.37 -36.56
C LEU A 72 -5.30 9.46 -37.47
N LEU A 73 -5.62 8.18 -37.53
CA LEU A 73 -4.99 7.26 -38.51
C LEU A 73 -5.61 7.41 -39.89
N VAL A 74 -6.85 7.90 -39.93
CA VAL A 74 -7.53 8.23 -41.17
C VAL A 74 -8.07 9.64 -41.04
N ASP A 75 -7.68 10.52 -41.97
CA ASP A 75 -8.16 11.89 -42.11
C ASP A 75 -8.82 12.03 -43.48
N PHE A 76 -10.12 12.32 -43.48
CA PHE A 76 -10.88 12.52 -44.72
C PHE A 76 -10.90 14.02 -45.07
N THR A 77 -10.60 14.32 -46.31
CA THR A 77 -10.74 15.65 -46.88
C THR A 77 -11.90 15.69 -47.86
N ASP A 78 -12.33 16.91 -48.22
CA ASP A 78 -13.41 17.10 -49.19
C ASP A 78 -13.07 16.38 -50.51
N GLY A 79 -14.02 15.56 -50.99
CA GLY A 79 -13.83 14.75 -52.20
C GLY A 79 -13.13 13.41 -51.99
N SER A 80 -12.77 13.05 -50.75
CA SER A 80 -12.23 11.73 -50.42
C SER A 80 -13.20 10.61 -50.78
N THR A 81 -12.70 9.52 -51.35
CA THR A 81 -13.45 8.29 -51.55
C THR A 81 -13.42 7.50 -50.25
N LEU A 82 -14.56 7.18 -49.67
CA LEU A 82 -14.66 6.34 -48.49
C LEU A 82 -14.41 4.88 -48.90
N SER A 83 -13.41 4.25 -48.32
CA SER A 83 -13.16 2.83 -48.44
C SER A 83 -13.48 2.08 -47.14
N GLU A 84 -13.96 0.83 -47.25
CA GLU A 84 -14.18 -0.06 -46.11
C GLU A 84 -12.98 -0.09 -45.18
N LYS A 85 -11.77 -0.32 -45.74
CA LYS A 85 -10.54 -0.40 -44.97
C LYS A 85 -10.26 0.88 -44.14
N GLN A 86 -10.54 2.07 -44.66
CA GLN A 86 -10.34 3.32 -43.94
C GLN A 86 -11.38 3.50 -42.83
N LEU A 87 -12.62 3.13 -43.09
CA LEU A 87 -13.70 3.15 -42.09
C LEU A 87 -13.39 2.19 -40.94
N ASP A 88 -12.94 0.96 -41.26
CA ASP A 88 -12.58 -0.04 -40.27
C ASP A 88 -11.38 0.43 -39.44
N LEU A 89 -10.35 1.00 -40.03
CA LEU A 89 -9.16 1.51 -39.32
C LEU A 89 -9.52 2.62 -38.35
N MET A 90 -10.38 3.55 -38.78
CA MET A 90 -10.91 4.62 -37.91
C MET A 90 -11.73 4.05 -36.76
N ALA A 91 -12.61 3.08 -37.06
CA ALA A 91 -13.43 2.41 -36.04
C ALA A 91 -12.57 1.64 -35.06
N GLN A 92 -11.54 0.91 -35.51
CA GLN A 92 -10.60 0.18 -34.68
C GLN A 92 -9.79 1.09 -33.75
N GLN A 93 -9.30 2.25 -34.26
CA GLN A 93 -8.60 3.21 -33.42
C GLN A 93 -9.50 3.67 -32.26
N ASN A 94 -10.73 4.08 -32.54
CA ASN A 94 -11.68 4.52 -31.53
C ASN A 94 -12.05 3.40 -30.54
N PHE A 95 -12.27 2.19 -31.05
CA PHE A 95 -12.59 1.03 -30.23
C PHE A 95 -11.44 0.68 -29.28
N TYR A 96 -10.20 0.72 -29.73
CA TYR A 96 -9.04 0.44 -28.92
C TYR A 96 -8.79 1.51 -27.85
N LEU A 97 -8.96 2.80 -28.21
CA LEU A 97 -8.89 3.88 -27.24
C LEU A 97 -9.98 3.76 -26.16
N ALA A 98 -11.19 3.35 -26.53
CA ALA A 98 -12.27 3.08 -25.57
C ALA A 98 -11.92 1.91 -24.63
N GLN A 99 -11.42 0.80 -25.16
CA GLN A 99 -10.97 -0.32 -24.31
C GLN A 99 -9.88 0.08 -23.32
N GLU A 100 -8.92 0.89 -23.74
CA GLU A 100 -7.86 1.42 -22.88
C GLU A 100 -8.40 2.34 -21.79
N ALA A 101 -9.41 3.16 -22.13
CA ALA A 101 -10.08 4.00 -21.15
C ALA A 101 -10.83 3.15 -20.09
N PHE A 102 -11.51 2.09 -20.50
CA PHE A 102 -12.17 1.15 -19.59
C PHE A 102 -11.17 0.47 -18.65
N ASP A 103 -10.07 -0.09 -19.20
CA ASP A 103 -9.05 -0.75 -18.39
C ASP A 103 -8.42 0.21 -17.36
N ARG A 104 -8.19 1.47 -17.73
CA ARG A 104 -7.69 2.50 -16.79
C ARG A 104 -8.72 2.84 -15.71
N THR A 105 -9.99 2.89 -16.06
CA THR A 105 -11.07 3.16 -15.09
C THR A 105 -11.19 2.01 -14.10
N GLU A 106 -11.10 0.77 -14.57
CA GLU A 106 -11.06 -0.40 -13.68
C GLU A 106 -9.86 -0.40 -12.73
N ASP A 107 -8.74 0.19 -13.16
CA ASP A 107 -7.53 0.31 -12.33
C ASP A 107 -7.56 1.49 -11.37
N SER A 108 -8.43 2.44 -11.58
CA SER A 108 -8.54 3.60 -10.70
C SER A 108 -9.17 3.22 -9.35
N ILE A 109 -9.04 4.12 -8.38
CA ILE A 109 -9.85 4.09 -7.17
C ILE A 109 -11.28 4.43 -7.61
N ALA A 110 -12.16 3.46 -7.60
CA ALA A 110 -13.53 3.58 -8.10
C ALA A 110 -14.55 3.31 -7.00
N ASP A 111 -15.78 3.76 -7.21
CA ASP A 111 -16.91 3.43 -6.34
C ASP A 111 -17.17 1.91 -6.37
N ASN A 112 -17.37 1.32 -5.21
CA ASN A 112 -17.66 -0.10 -5.05
C ASN A 112 -19.16 -0.43 -5.10
N GLY A 113 -20.00 0.52 -5.51
CA GLY A 113 -21.47 0.41 -5.50
C GLY A 113 -22.11 0.63 -4.13
N LYS A 114 -21.32 1.02 -3.11
CA LYS A 114 -21.78 1.34 -1.75
C LYS A 114 -21.38 2.76 -1.33
N PHE A 115 -21.17 3.66 -2.30
CA PHE A 115 -20.66 5.03 -2.07
C PHE A 115 -19.30 5.09 -1.36
N GLN A 116 -18.43 4.12 -1.63
CA GLN A 116 -17.09 4.05 -1.06
C GLN A 116 -16.07 3.94 -2.20
N LEU A 117 -14.95 4.65 -2.08
CA LEU A 117 -13.82 4.54 -2.99
C LEU A 117 -12.95 3.34 -2.58
N ASP A 118 -12.85 2.34 -3.45
CA ASP A 118 -12.11 1.12 -3.22
C ASP A 118 -10.73 1.17 -3.89
N ALA A 119 -9.69 1.17 -3.09
CA ALA A 119 -8.30 1.09 -3.54
C ALA A 119 -7.88 -0.33 -3.97
N LYS A 120 -8.76 -1.34 -3.87
CA LYS A 120 -8.51 -2.73 -4.27
C LYS A 120 -7.23 -3.31 -3.62
N ASN A 121 -7.04 -3.01 -2.34
CA ASN A 121 -5.86 -3.40 -1.54
C ASN A 121 -4.52 -2.91 -2.11
N ARG A 122 -4.51 -1.82 -2.87
CA ARG A 122 -3.30 -1.18 -3.41
C ARG A 122 -2.82 -0.06 -2.50
N ARG A 123 -1.52 0.18 -2.50
CA ARG A 123 -0.94 1.33 -1.80
C ARG A 123 -1.35 2.63 -2.49
N ILE A 124 -1.80 3.60 -1.69
CA ILE A 124 -1.98 4.99 -2.15
C ILE A 124 -0.69 5.74 -1.80
N ILE A 125 -0.02 6.27 -2.80
CA ILE A 125 1.24 7.03 -2.65
C ILE A 125 1.01 8.50 -3.02
N ASN A 126 1.94 9.37 -2.62
CA ASN A 126 1.89 10.81 -2.90
C ASN A 126 0.64 11.51 -2.32
N VAL A 127 0.11 10.98 -1.23
CA VAL A 127 -0.96 11.65 -0.47
C VAL A 127 -0.36 12.88 0.21
N ALA A 128 -0.90 14.06 -0.08
CA ALA A 128 -0.51 15.31 0.56
C ALA A 128 -0.79 15.26 2.07
N ASN A 129 -0.15 16.16 2.83
CA ASN A 129 -0.52 16.33 4.24
C ASN A 129 -1.95 16.85 4.34
N PRO A 130 -2.76 16.35 5.31
CA PRO A 130 -4.13 16.83 5.51
C PRO A 130 -4.13 18.30 5.92
N VAL A 131 -5.12 19.04 5.46
CA VAL A 131 -5.37 20.44 5.80
C VAL A 131 -6.69 20.58 6.56
N ASP A 132 -7.72 19.86 6.10
CA ASP A 132 -9.06 19.89 6.66
C ASP A 132 -9.40 18.59 7.39
N GLY A 133 -10.36 18.66 8.32
CA GLY A 133 -10.76 17.54 9.14
C GLY A 133 -11.38 16.34 8.39
N GLY A 134 -11.67 16.49 7.10
CA GLY A 134 -12.17 15.43 6.22
C GLY A 134 -11.08 14.78 5.34
N ASP A 135 -9.85 15.28 5.42
CA ASP A 135 -8.77 14.80 4.56
C ASP A 135 -8.22 13.44 5.01
N ALA A 136 -7.73 12.68 4.02
CA ALA A 136 -7.04 11.43 4.31
C ALA A 136 -5.68 11.70 4.98
N VAL A 137 -5.43 11.05 6.10
CA VAL A 137 -4.16 11.17 6.82
C VAL A 137 -3.12 10.24 6.21
N ASN A 138 -1.99 10.79 5.80
CA ASN A 138 -0.85 10.00 5.36
C ASN A 138 0.00 9.53 6.56
N LYS A 139 0.83 8.48 6.35
CA LYS A 139 1.69 7.92 7.39
C LYS A 139 2.65 8.95 8.00
N ARG A 140 3.15 9.88 7.19
CA ARG A 140 4.08 10.93 7.65
C ARG A 140 3.41 11.83 8.69
N THR A 141 2.22 12.36 8.40
CA THR A 141 1.44 13.18 9.32
C THR A 141 1.15 12.44 10.62
N LEU A 142 0.73 11.16 10.52
CA LEU A 142 0.47 10.34 11.69
C LEU A 142 1.71 10.16 12.58
N GLN A 143 2.89 9.97 11.99
CA GLN A 143 4.12 9.77 12.74
C GLN A 143 4.70 11.06 13.36
N TYR A 144 4.58 12.20 12.67
CA TYR A 144 5.23 13.44 13.09
C TYR A 144 4.32 14.39 13.86
N GLU A 145 3.02 14.43 13.55
CA GLU A 145 2.06 15.33 14.21
C GLU A 145 1.35 14.66 15.39
N TYR A 146 1.30 13.33 15.42
CA TYR A 146 0.70 12.56 16.50
C TYR A 146 1.68 11.56 17.15
N PRO A 147 2.86 11.99 17.59
CA PRO A 147 3.79 11.10 18.31
C PRO A 147 3.17 10.59 19.62
N MET A 148 2.08 11.21 20.09
CA MET A 148 1.32 10.82 21.26
C MET A 148 0.81 9.38 21.23
N VAL A 149 0.58 8.79 20.05
CA VAL A 149 0.13 7.39 19.96
C VAL A 149 1.23 6.43 20.43
N GLU A 150 2.48 6.73 20.13
CA GLU A 150 3.65 5.95 20.56
C GLU A 150 3.91 6.18 22.08
N ILE A 151 3.83 7.42 22.53
CA ILE A 151 3.94 7.79 23.95
C ILE A 151 2.84 7.16 24.79
N VAL A 152 1.60 7.10 24.29
CA VAL A 152 0.49 6.44 24.99
C VAL A 152 0.70 4.93 25.04
N ALA A 153 1.19 4.30 23.99
CA ALA A 153 1.51 2.86 23.99
C ALA A 153 2.62 2.52 25.01
N GLU A 154 3.67 3.32 25.08
CA GLU A 154 4.71 3.20 26.11
C GLU A 154 4.18 3.48 27.51
N SER A 155 3.31 4.49 27.66
CA SER A 155 2.69 4.85 28.94
C SER A 155 1.76 3.75 29.46
N ILE A 156 1.02 3.07 28.58
CA ILE A 156 0.19 1.91 28.94
C ILE A 156 1.06 0.76 29.47
N GLY A 157 2.24 0.54 28.85
CA GLY A 157 3.22 -0.42 29.35
C GLY A 157 3.66 -0.09 30.78
N ASN A 158 3.97 1.16 31.05
CA ASN A 158 4.37 1.64 32.38
C ASN A 158 3.21 1.56 33.39
N VAL A 159 1.99 1.87 33.00
CA VAL A 159 0.79 1.74 33.83
C VAL A 159 0.54 0.29 34.20
N ASN A 160 0.75 -0.65 33.30
CA ASN A 160 0.62 -2.08 33.59
C ASN A 160 1.66 -2.58 34.58
N VAL A 161 2.90 -2.05 34.52
CA VAL A 161 3.96 -2.36 35.49
C VAL A 161 3.57 -1.82 36.88
N VAL A 162 3.14 -0.56 36.96
CA VAL A 162 2.67 0.04 38.22
C VAL A 162 1.43 -0.68 38.76
N GLY A 163 0.51 -1.10 37.89
CA GLY A 163 -0.65 -1.92 38.30
C GLY A 163 -0.25 -3.28 38.88
N GLY A 164 0.78 -3.90 38.32
CA GLY A 164 1.37 -5.14 38.86
C GLY A 164 2.05 -4.92 40.23
N ASP A 165 2.79 -3.84 40.38
CA ASP A 165 3.45 -3.48 41.63
C ASP A 165 2.45 -3.10 42.74
N LEU A 166 1.34 -2.41 42.39
CA LEU A 166 0.26 -2.13 43.32
C LEU A 166 -0.44 -3.38 43.84
N SER A 167 -0.56 -4.43 43.01
CA SER A 167 -1.07 -5.73 43.45
C SER A 167 -0.14 -6.37 44.49
N ASN A 168 1.16 -6.25 44.32
CA ASN A 168 2.16 -6.70 45.28
C ASN A 168 2.14 -5.87 46.57
N VAL A 169 1.97 -4.56 46.47
CA VAL A 169 1.82 -3.67 47.64
C VAL A 169 0.58 -4.03 48.48
N SER A 170 -0.53 -4.40 47.83
CA SER A 170 -1.72 -4.89 48.54
C SER A 170 -1.48 -6.18 49.30
N LEU A 171 -0.68 -7.11 48.73
CA LEU A 171 -0.29 -8.33 49.42
C LEU A 171 0.59 -8.03 50.63
N TYR A 172 1.54 -7.11 50.54
CA TYR A 172 2.35 -6.70 51.67
C TYR A 172 1.54 -6.00 52.77
N GLN A 173 0.53 -5.23 52.44
CA GLN A 173 -0.40 -4.59 53.43
C GLN A 173 -1.26 -5.63 54.14
N MET A 174 -1.66 -6.69 53.46
CA MET A 174 -2.39 -7.81 54.13
C MET A 174 -1.49 -8.57 55.08
N ASP A 175 -0.24 -8.85 54.73
CA ASP A 175 0.71 -9.53 55.60
C ASP A 175 1.12 -8.70 56.83
N LEU A 176 1.27 -7.37 56.68
CA LEU A 176 1.57 -6.45 57.76
C LEU A 176 0.41 -6.35 58.77
N GLY A 177 -0.82 -6.62 58.35
CA GLY A 177 -1.99 -6.65 59.23
C GLY A 177 -2.01 -7.82 60.21
N SER A 178 -1.26 -8.86 59.96
CA SER A 178 -1.18 -10.07 60.78
C SER A 178 0.08 -10.14 61.67
N ILE A 179 0.99 -9.19 61.58
CA ILE A 179 2.23 -9.14 62.37
C ILE A 179 1.95 -8.49 63.72
N THR A 180 1.84 -9.28 64.76
CA THR A 180 1.63 -8.84 66.14
C THR A 180 2.92 -8.46 66.89
N GLU A 181 4.08 -8.72 66.31
CA GLU A 181 5.38 -8.34 66.83
C GLU A 181 6.20 -7.57 65.81
N ALA A 182 6.82 -6.47 66.24
CA ALA A 182 7.64 -5.63 65.35
C ALA A 182 8.84 -6.40 64.80
N PRO A 183 8.96 -6.61 63.44
CA PRO A 183 10.11 -7.33 62.91
C PRO A 183 11.39 -6.49 63.03
N THR A 184 12.44 -7.03 63.53
CA THR A 184 13.77 -6.47 63.50
C THR A 184 14.34 -6.66 62.06
N VAL A 185 14.15 -5.68 61.20
CA VAL A 185 14.71 -5.71 59.85
C VAL A 185 16.00 -4.88 59.83
N SER A 186 17.08 -5.49 59.44
CA SER A 186 18.45 -4.93 59.42
C SER A 186 18.83 -4.21 58.12
N THR A 187 17.90 -3.61 57.37
CA THR A 187 18.20 -2.82 56.18
C THR A 187 17.65 -1.41 56.30
N GLU A 188 18.52 -0.40 56.22
CA GLU A 188 18.18 1.02 56.47
C GLU A 188 17.02 1.60 55.62
N GLY A 189 16.76 1.08 54.44
CA GLY A 189 15.63 1.54 53.58
C GLY A 189 14.26 1.04 54.00
N ALA A 190 14.15 -0.14 54.61
CA ALA A 190 12.86 -0.74 55.02
C ALA A 190 12.39 -0.22 56.38
N THR A 191 13.26 0.20 57.24
CA THR A 191 12.97 0.71 58.60
C THR A 191 12.18 2.02 58.60
N SER A 192 12.42 2.93 57.63
CA SER A 192 11.71 4.21 57.56
C SER A 192 10.23 4.07 57.16
N THR A 193 9.94 3.15 56.24
CA THR A 193 8.56 2.91 55.75
C THR A 193 7.72 2.17 56.78
N ILE A 194 8.32 1.22 57.53
CA ILE A 194 7.64 0.49 58.61
C ILE A 194 7.39 1.38 59.84
N ARG A 195 8.28 2.29 60.15
CA ARG A 195 8.07 3.27 61.21
C ARG A 195 6.91 4.22 60.94
N ALA A 196 6.75 4.70 59.71
CA ALA A 196 5.65 5.58 59.34
C ALA A 196 4.29 4.89 59.53
N VAL A 197 4.15 3.61 59.18
CA VAL A 197 2.91 2.84 59.32
C VAL A 197 2.61 2.54 60.82
N ALA A 198 3.61 2.28 61.64
CA ALA A 198 3.44 2.06 63.07
C ALA A 198 3.01 3.32 63.83
N GLU A 199 3.57 4.49 63.46
CA GLU A 199 3.23 5.78 64.05
C GLU A 199 1.79 6.24 63.71
N ILE A 200 1.30 5.93 62.50
CA ILE A 200 -0.09 6.24 62.09
C ILE A 200 -1.11 5.41 62.90
N LYS A 201 -0.78 4.18 63.29
CA LYS A 201 -1.67 3.34 64.13
C LYS A 201 -1.70 3.74 65.60
N GLN A 202 -0.71 4.48 66.09
CA GLN A 202 -0.69 4.99 67.46
C GLN A 202 -1.37 6.35 67.62
N ALA A 203 -1.69 7.02 66.51
CA ALA A 203 -2.34 8.33 66.50
C ALA A 203 -3.89 8.29 66.38
N VAL A 204 -4.48 7.09 66.38
CA VAL A 204 -5.91 6.83 66.38
C VAL A 204 -6.26 6.06 67.66
#